data_972a151b430cc08e95811778a0e86eaf
#
_entry.id   972a151b430cc08e95811778a0e86eaf
#
_cell.length_a   1.000
_cell.length_b   1.000
_cell.length_c   1.000
_cell.angle_alpha   90.00
_cell.angle_beta   90.00
_cell.angle_gamma   90.00
#
_symmetry.space_group_name_H-M   'P 1'
#
loop_
_entity.id
_entity.type
_entity.pdbx_description
1 polymer ?
#
loop_
_entity_poly.entity_id
_entity_poly.type
_entity_poly.pdbx_seq_one_letter_code
_entity_poly.pdbx_strand_id
1 'polypeptide(L)'
;MNEFDNIYHTDEYRRFMVQKEENISDLCREERTIPLDLGYSLWCGEYAHRTDNGRSYRCRLFSPEGKPVFGYTLYHNIFENDAVKLLFAPDGLYFFYLEGLYGYSILRLSDMAAMHYVPRDSSFAITDLHYCSENRIAAVSGVYNKTADVALIDLSDPIKEPEKITPLFPIINPENGYDRFEDIDFVRWEKGGRLIVRTDAGEEFAFNTNDLRKFMD
;
A
#
# COMPACT_ATOMS: atom_id res chain seq x y z
N MET A 1 15.44 -3.54 17.82
CA MET A 1 15.04 -3.35 16.42
C MET A 1 13.54 -3.44 16.41
N ASN A 2 12.87 -2.43 15.88
CA ASN A 2 11.41 -2.36 15.87
C ASN A 2 10.88 -3.17 14.66
N GLU A 3 9.71 -3.81 14.78
CA GLU A 3 9.05 -4.52 13.69
C GLU A 3 8.76 -3.62 12.47
N PHE A 4 8.63 -2.31 12.70
CA PHE A 4 8.40 -1.30 11.67
C PHE A 4 9.67 -0.70 11.05
N ASP A 5 10.88 -1.18 11.44
CA ASP A 5 12.12 -0.70 10.82
C ASP A 5 12.10 -0.99 9.31
N ASN A 6 12.35 0.04 8.50
CA ASN A 6 12.41 -0.11 7.04
C ASN A 6 13.66 -0.88 6.62
N ILE A 7 13.48 -2.03 5.98
CA ILE A 7 14.58 -2.88 5.51
C ILE A 7 14.95 -2.68 4.04
N TYR A 8 14.25 -1.84 3.30
CA TYR A 8 14.42 -1.68 1.85
C TYR A 8 15.89 -1.42 1.44
N HIS A 9 16.62 -0.62 2.22
CA HIS A 9 18.02 -0.27 1.94
C HIS A 9 19.05 -1.22 2.53
N THR A 10 18.63 -2.30 3.19
CA THR A 10 19.54 -3.28 3.79
C THR A 10 20.14 -4.22 2.73
N ASP A 11 21.37 -4.72 3.00
CA ASP A 11 21.98 -5.72 2.13
C ASP A 11 21.24 -7.06 2.13
N GLU A 12 20.51 -7.37 3.21
CA GLU A 12 19.65 -8.54 3.31
C GLU A 12 18.49 -8.44 2.32
N TYR A 13 17.79 -7.31 2.30
CA TYR A 13 16.68 -7.10 1.37
C TYR A 13 17.15 -7.07 -0.09
N ARG A 14 18.28 -6.42 -0.37
CA ARG A 14 18.87 -6.42 -1.73
C ARG A 14 19.19 -7.83 -2.21
N ARG A 15 19.81 -8.67 -1.38
CA ARG A 15 20.10 -10.08 -1.73
C ARG A 15 18.81 -10.87 -1.97
N PHE A 16 17.80 -10.67 -1.12
CA PHE A 16 16.48 -11.28 -1.31
C PHE A 16 15.87 -10.90 -2.66
N MET A 17 15.91 -9.62 -3.03
CA MET A 17 15.37 -9.13 -4.32
C MET A 17 16.10 -9.71 -5.52
N VAL A 18 17.43 -9.81 -5.47
CA VAL A 18 18.24 -10.46 -6.52
C VAL A 18 17.84 -11.93 -6.70
N GLN A 19 17.75 -12.69 -5.62
CA GLN A 19 17.32 -14.09 -5.68
C GLN A 19 15.92 -14.26 -6.26
N LYS A 20 14.99 -13.35 -5.92
CA LYS A 20 13.63 -13.36 -6.48
C LYS A 20 13.64 -13.07 -7.98
N GLU A 21 14.39 -12.06 -8.45
CA GLU A 21 14.49 -11.73 -9.87
C GLU A 21 15.12 -12.88 -10.69
N GLU A 22 16.16 -13.53 -10.18
CA GLU A 22 16.78 -14.69 -10.83
C GLU A 22 15.82 -15.88 -10.96
N ASN A 23 14.83 -15.99 -10.06
CA ASN A 23 13.83 -17.06 -10.09
C ASN A 23 12.71 -16.83 -11.11
N ILE A 24 12.52 -15.61 -11.62
CA ILE A 24 11.48 -15.32 -12.61
C ILE A 24 11.83 -16.00 -13.96
N SER A 25 10.88 -16.75 -14.51
CA SER A 25 11.02 -17.31 -15.85
C SER A 25 10.80 -16.24 -16.94
N ASP A 26 11.22 -16.54 -18.17
CA ASP A 26 10.97 -15.65 -19.32
C ASP A 26 9.55 -15.82 -19.89
N LEU A 27 8.79 -16.79 -19.39
CA LEU A 27 7.45 -17.09 -19.87
C LEU A 27 6.42 -16.21 -19.15
N CYS A 28 5.89 -15.23 -19.89
CA CYS A 28 4.70 -14.49 -19.49
C CYS A 28 3.48 -15.39 -19.71
N ARG A 29 2.70 -15.61 -18.65
CA ARG A 29 1.51 -16.48 -18.67
C ARG A 29 0.24 -15.71 -18.97
N GLU A 30 0.14 -14.50 -18.41
CA GLU A 30 -1.03 -13.65 -18.53
C GLU A 30 -0.60 -12.19 -18.54
N GLU A 31 -1.34 -11.38 -19.27
CA GLU A 31 -1.14 -9.94 -19.33
C GLU A 31 -2.47 -9.22 -19.08
N ARG A 32 -2.42 -8.12 -18.38
CA ARG A 32 -3.57 -7.24 -18.21
C ARG A 32 -3.14 -5.77 -18.19
N THR A 33 -4.07 -4.89 -18.54
CA THR A 33 -3.89 -3.45 -18.42
C THR A 33 -4.98 -2.89 -17.51
N ILE A 34 -4.58 -2.19 -16.48
CA ILE A 34 -5.45 -1.54 -15.49
C ILE A 34 -5.52 -0.06 -15.85
N PRO A 35 -6.70 0.48 -16.17
CA PRO A 35 -6.86 1.92 -16.34
C PRO A 35 -6.70 2.61 -14.97
N LEU A 36 -5.96 3.72 -14.96
CA LEU A 36 -5.81 4.60 -13.81
C LEU A 36 -6.41 5.97 -14.11
N ASP A 37 -6.51 6.82 -13.08
CA ASP A 37 -7.00 8.18 -13.24
C ASP A 37 -6.16 8.99 -14.24
N LEU A 38 -6.71 10.08 -14.74
CA LEU A 38 -6.09 11.02 -15.70
C LEU A 38 -5.57 10.36 -16.99
N GLY A 39 -6.10 9.20 -17.38
CA GLY A 39 -5.70 8.50 -18.60
C GLY A 39 -4.37 7.74 -18.50
N TYR A 40 -3.77 7.65 -17.31
CA TYR A 40 -2.67 6.71 -17.07
C TYR A 40 -3.16 5.27 -17.15
N SER A 41 -2.24 4.34 -17.38
CA SER A 41 -2.55 2.92 -17.34
C SER A 41 -1.35 2.12 -16.80
N LEU A 42 -1.65 1.00 -16.14
CA LEU A 42 -0.66 0.06 -15.66
C LEU A 42 -0.77 -1.25 -16.42
N TRP A 43 0.22 -1.56 -17.23
CA TRP A 43 0.36 -2.90 -17.80
C TRP A 43 1.05 -3.81 -16.78
N CYS A 44 0.59 -5.06 -16.72
CA CYS A 44 1.11 -6.08 -15.82
C CYS A 44 1.15 -7.43 -16.51
N GLY A 45 2.35 -8.03 -16.55
CA GLY A 45 2.55 -9.39 -17.01
C GLY A 45 2.85 -10.34 -15.86
N GLU A 46 2.12 -11.46 -15.77
CA GLU A 46 2.36 -12.53 -14.80
C GLU A 46 3.42 -13.49 -15.33
N TYR A 47 4.43 -13.79 -14.51
CA TYR A 47 5.54 -14.69 -14.84
C TYR A 47 5.62 -15.83 -13.81
N ALA A 48 5.84 -17.04 -14.29
CA ALA A 48 6.10 -18.18 -13.41
C ALA A 48 7.49 -18.09 -12.78
N HIS A 49 7.65 -18.68 -11.61
CA HIS A 49 8.96 -18.95 -11.05
C HIS A 49 9.60 -20.20 -11.69
N ARG A 50 10.94 -20.24 -11.70
CA ARG A 50 11.72 -21.37 -12.25
C ARG A 50 11.85 -22.52 -11.24
N THR A 51 11.88 -22.23 -9.96
CA THR A 51 12.23 -23.19 -8.90
C THR A 51 11.07 -23.60 -8.01
N ASP A 52 9.95 -22.87 -8.04
CA ASP A 52 8.77 -23.14 -7.23
C ASP A 52 7.47 -22.86 -8.02
N ASN A 53 6.31 -23.04 -7.40
CA ASN A 53 5.03 -22.73 -8.01
C ASN A 53 4.61 -21.25 -7.81
N GLY A 54 5.53 -20.40 -7.41
CA GLY A 54 5.28 -18.98 -7.21
C GLY A 54 5.08 -18.22 -8.51
N ARG A 55 4.66 -16.99 -8.36
CA ARG A 55 4.42 -16.05 -9.45
C ARG A 55 5.01 -14.69 -9.11
N SER A 56 5.42 -13.98 -10.15
CA SER A 56 5.86 -12.60 -10.07
C SER A 56 5.21 -11.79 -11.17
N TYR A 57 5.07 -10.50 -10.94
CA TYR A 57 4.44 -9.60 -11.88
C TYR A 57 5.41 -8.48 -12.26
N ARG A 58 5.70 -8.36 -13.55
CA ARG A 58 6.38 -7.19 -14.09
C ARG A 58 5.36 -6.16 -14.48
N CYS A 59 5.45 -4.99 -13.90
CA CYS A 59 4.49 -3.91 -14.07
C CYS A 59 5.14 -2.73 -14.79
N ARG A 60 4.36 -2.02 -15.62
CA ARG A 60 4.82 -0.84 -16.34
C ARG A 60 3.72 0.22 -16.36
N LEU A 61 4.03 1.39 -15.79
CA LEU A 61 3.16 2.56 -15.84
C LEU A 61 3.32 3.26 -17.18
N PHE A 62 2.20 3.59 -17.83
CA PHE A 62 2.16 4.37 -19.05
C PHE A 62 1.45 5.71 -18.81
N SER A 63 1.97 6.78 -19.42
CA SER A 63 1.33 8.08 -19.45
C SER A 63 0.06 8.08 -20.31
N PRO A 64 -0.76 9.16 -20.26
CA PRO A 64 -1.93 9.31 -21.13
C PRO A 64 -1.60 9.25 -22.62
N GLU A 65 -0.37 9.60 -23.03
CA GLU A 65 0.11 9.51 -24.41
C GLU A 65 0.63 8.11 -24.78
N GLY A 66 0.49 7.12 -23.89
CA GLY A 66 0.95 5.75 -24.10
C GLY A 66 2.48 5.57 -24.01
N LYS A 67 3.21 6.50 -23.42
CA LYS A 67 4.65 6.39 -23.21
C LYS A 67 4.95 5.68 -21.88
N PRO A 68 5.92 4.75 -21.84
CA PRO A 68 6.34 4.14 -20.59
C PRO A 68 6.99 5.20 -19.67
N VAL A 69 6.53 5.26 -18.44
CA VAL A 69 6.99 6.20 -17.40
C VAL A 69 7.89 5.51 -16.38
N PHE A 70 7.44 4.34 -15.89
CA PHE A 70 8.12 3.63 -14.80
C PHE A 70 7.83 2.12 -14.90
N GLY A 71 8.73 1.30 -14.35
CA GLY A 71 8.53 -0.15 -14.27
C GLY A 71 9.04 -0.70 -12.94
N TYR A 72 8.36 -1.73 -12.42
CA TYR A 72 8.72 -2.41 -11.19
C TYR A 72 8.30 -3.89 -11.25
N THR A 73 8.78 -4.69 -10.28
CA THR A 73 8.45 -6.11 -10.18
C THR A 73 7.82 -6.39 -8.82
N LEU A 74 6.71 -7.13 -8.80
CA LEU A 74 6.09 -7.66 -7.59
C LEU A 74 6.37 -9.15 -7.49
N TYR A 75 6.80 -9.61 -6.32
CA TYR A 75 7.22 -11.00 -6.08
C TYR A 75 6.20 -11.85 -5.29
N HIS A 76 4.94 -11.42 -5.24
CA HIS A 76 3.86 -12.10 -4.51
C HIS A 76 2.56 -12.13 -5.32
N ASN A 77 1.70 -13.11 -5.02
CA ASN A 77 0.40 -13.33 -5.68
C ASN A 77 -0.68 -12.27 -5.31
N ILE A 78 -0.32 -11.02 -5.14
CA ILE A 78 -1.24 -9.98 -4.63
C ILE A 78 -1.85 -9.17 -5.77
N PHE A 79 -2.12 -9.79 -6.90
CA PHE A 79 -2.64 -9.08 -8.05
C PHE A 79 -4.17 -8.92 -8.05
N GLU A 80 -4.86 -9.44 -7.05
CA GLU A 80 -6.30 -9.24 -6.88
C GLU A 80 -6.63 -7.92 -6.18
N ASN A 81 -5.63 -7.20 -5.69
CA ASN A 81 -5.81 -6.02 -4.87
C ASN A 81 -5.57 -4.73 -5.64
N ASP A 82 -6.54 -3.83 -5.58
CA ASP A 82 -6.54 -2.50 -6.21
C ASP A 82 -5.61 -1.47 -5.53
N ALA A 83 -4.56 -1.94 -4.85
CA ALA A 83 -3.64 -1.07 -4.10
C ALA A 83 -2.60 -0.37 -5.00
N VAL A 84 -2.98 -0.06 -6.22
CA VAL A 84 -2.21 0.80 -7.13
C VAL A 84 -3.04 2.03 -7.41
N LYS A 85 -2.58 3.19 -6.97
CA LYS A 85 -3.35 4.44 -7.06
C LYS A 85 -2.49 5.61 -7.55
N LEU A 86 -3.11 6.54 -8.25
CA LEU A 86 -2.58 7.88 -8.42
C LEU A 86 -3.06 8.76 -7.25
N LEU A 87 -2.12 9.43 -6.61
CA LEU A 87 -2.38 10.32 -5.49
C LEU A 87 -2.19 11.77 -5.93
N PHE A 88 -3.18 12.60 -5.65
CA PHE A 88 -3.14 14.03 -5.96
C PHE A 88 -2.81 14.80 -4.69
N ALA A 89 -1.60 15.33 -4.61
CA ALA A 89 -1.19 16.26 -3.56
C ALA A 89 -1.01 17.66 -4.14
N PRO A 90 -1.05 18.73 -3.33
CA PRO A 90 -0.90 20.10 -3.81
C PRO A 90 0.43 20.39 -4.54
N ASP A 91 1.45 19.59 -4.26
CA ASP A 91 2.80 19.70 -4.82
C ASP A 91 3.04 18.73 -6.00
N GLY A 92 2.05 17.93 -6.40
CA GLY A 92 2.19 17.09 -7.57
C GLY A 92 1.34 15.82 -7.62
N LEU A 93 1.64 15.05 -8.64
CA LEU A 93 1.04 13.74 -8.89
C LEU A 93 2.01 12.64 -8.47
N TYR A 94 1.52 11.69 -7.70
CA TYR A 94 2.29 10.57 -7.17
C TYR A 94 1.66 9.25 -7.59
N PHE A 95 2.49 8.24 -7.77
CA PHE A 95 2.09 6.88 -8.05
C PHE A 95 2.41 6.00 -6.84
N PHE A 96 1.37 5.46 -6.21
CA PHE A 96 1.48 4.50 -5.10
C PHE A 96 1.41 3.08 -5.66
N TYR A 97 2.30 2.19 -5.21
CA TYR A 97 2.30 0.78 -5.54
C TYR A 97 2.87 -0.06 -4.40
N LEU A 98 2.50 -1.35 -4.37
CA LEU A 98 2.97 -2.27 -3.33
C LEU A 98 4.41 -2.74 -3.59
N GLU A 99 5.18 -2.89 -2.50
CA GLU A 99 6.48 -3.56 -2.44
C GLU A 99 6.30 -4.92 -1.75
N GLY A 100 5.68 -5.87 -2.43
CA GLY A 100 5.33 -7.16 -1.84
C GLY A 100 4.07 -7.11 -0.97
N LEU A 101 3.98 -7.96 0.05
CA LEU A 101 2.78 -8.13 0.88
C LEU A 101 2.59 -7.01 1.91
N TYR A 102 3.68 -6.51 2.48
CA TYR A 102 3.65 -5.62 3.65
C TYR A 102 4.22 -4.23 3.38
N GLY A 103 4.90 -4.05 2.26
CA GLY A 103 5.57 -2.81 1.91
C GLY A 103 4.84 -2.03 0.81
N TYR A 104 5.23 -0.78 0.65
CA TYR A 104 4.74 0.08 -0.42
C TYR A 104 5.80 1.07 -0.87
N SER A 105 5.59 1.60 -2.06
CA SER A 105 6.42 2.66 -2.62
C SER A 105 5.57 3.78 -3.17
N ILE A 106 6.12 4.98 -3.13
CA ILE A 106 5.51 6.18 -3.69
C ILE A 106 6.52 6.84 -4.62
N LEU A 107 6.11 7.07 -5.86
CA LEU A 107 6.90 7.72 -6.89
C LEU A 107 6.29 9.07 -7.23
N ARG A 108 7.06 10.15 -7.13
CA ARG A 108 6.65 11.47 -7.63
C ARG A 108 6.89 11.54 -9.14
N LEU A 109 5.83 11.75 -9.93
CA LEU A 109 5.91 11.64 -11.39
C LEU A 109 6.63 12.79 -12.07
N SER A 110 6.81 13.93 -11.40
CA SER A 110 7.45 15.13 -11.99
C SER A 110 8.97 15.01 -12.14
N ASP A 111 9.65 14.31 -11.21
CA ASP A 111 11.10 14.19 -11.16
C ASP A 111 11.60 12.78 -10.86
N MET A 112 10.67 11.82 -10.77
CA MET A 112 10.93 10.41 -10.50
C MET A 112 11.58 10.15 -9.13
N ALA A 113 11.47 11.08 -8.18
CA ALA A 113 11.84 10.83 -6.80
C ALA A 113 10.94 9.76 -6.20
N ALA A 114 11.53 8.80 -5.50
CA ALA A 114 10.80 7.67 -4.92
C ALA A 114 11.10 7.49 -3.44
N MET A 115 10.08 7.12 -2.69
CA MET A 115 10.18 6.60 -1.34
C MET A 115 9.78 5.12 -1.36
N HIS A 116 10.54 4.31 -0.64
CA HIS A 116 10.28 2.88 -0.49
C HIS A 116 10.21 2.52 0.98
N TYR A 117 9.17 1.81 1.35
CA TYR A 117 8.97 1.34 2.72
C TYR A 117 8.65 -0.16 2.72
N VAL A 118 9.54 -0.94 3.32
CA VAL A 118 9.35 -2.38 3.54
C VAL A 118 9.62 -2.66 5.00
N PRO A 119 8.60 -2.88 5.83
CA PRO A 119 8.78 -3.16 7.25
C PRO A 119 9.44 -4.53 7.44
N ARG A 120 10.26 -4.66 8.48
CA ARG A 120 11.02 -5.89 8.77
C ARG A 120 10.12 -7.08 9.07
N ASP A 121 9.19 -6.89 9.98
CA ASP A 121 8.35 -7.96 10.55
C ASP A 121 6.88 -7.56 10.67
N SER A 122 6.42 -6.59 9.86
CA SER A 122 5.01 -6.19 9.91
C SER A 122 4.10 -7.35 9.53
N SER A 123 3.08 -7.55 10.32
CA SER A 123 1.99 -8.49 10.01
C SER A 123 0.80 -7.81 9.31
N PHE A 124 0.91 -6.53 8.95
CA PHE A 124 -0.14 -5.80 8.23
C PHE A 124 0.02 -5.96 6.72
N ALA A 125 -0.79 -6.84 6.12
CA ALA A 125 -0.84 -7.02 4.67
C ALA A 125 -1.79 -5.99 4.05
N ILE A 126 -1.26 -5.06 3.24
CA ILE A 126 -2.04 -4.01 2.57
C ILE A 126 -2.85 -4.62 1.43
N THR A 127 -4.16 -4.35 1.38
CA THR A 127 -5.08 -4.80 0.32
C THR A 127 -5.65 -3.67 -0.53
N ASP A 128 -5.87 -2.49 0.02
CA ASP A 128 -6.36 -1.31 -0.71
C ASP A 128 -5.86 -0.01 -0.06
N LEU A 129 -5.92 1.09 -0.82
CA LEU A 129 -5.51 2.41 -0.38
C LEU A 129 -6.60 3.45 -0.64
N HIS A 130 -6.94 4.22 0.37
CA HIS A 130 -7.95 5.28 0.35
C HIS A 130 -7.32 6.61 0.77
N TYR A 131 -6.83 7.39 -0.20
CA TYR A 131 -6.15 8.66 0.07
C TYR A 131 -7.13 9.83 0.21
N CYS A 132 -6.89 10.67 1.22
CA CYS A 132 -7.59 11.93 1.41
C CYS A 132 -6.66 13.10 1.12
N SER A 133 -6.90 13.81 0.02
CA SER A 133 -6.08 14.97 -0.37
C SER A 133 -6.25 16.19 0.55
N GLU A 134 -7.38 16.29 1.27
CA GLU A 134 -7.66 17.42 2.18
C GLU A 134 -6.74 17.41 3.41
N ASN A 135 -6.48 16.23 3.99
CA ASN A 135 -5.64 16.08 5.17
C ASN A 135 -4.31 15.37 4.92
N ARG A 136 -4.09 14.88 3.69
CA ARG A 136 -2.90 14.12 3.26
C ARG A 136 -2.64 12.87 4.09
N ILE A 137 -3.69 12.20 4.50
CA ILE A 137 -3.63 10.91 5.19
C ILE A 137 -4.16 9.85 4.24
N ALA A 138 -3.49 8.71 4.18
CA ALA A 138 -4.04 7.51 3.58
C ALA A 138 -4.58 6.58 4.67
N ALA A 139 -5.82 6.12 4.48
CA ALA A 139 -6.34 4.96 5.16
C ALA A 139 -6.07 3.74 4.26
N VAL A 140 -5.32 2.77 4.74
CA VAL A 140 -5.03 1.53 4.02
C VAL A 140 -5.83 0.41 4.63
N SER A 141 -6.64 -0.25 3.82
CA SER A 141 -7.30 -1.50 4.23
C SER A 141 -6.29 -2.63 4.16
N GLY A 142 -6.39 -3.57 5.09
CA GLY A 142 -5.46 -4.69 5.12
C GLY A 142 -5.84 -5.74 6.14
N VAL A 143 -4.94 -6.70 6.34
CA VAL A 143 -5.11 -7.78 7.33
C VAL A 143 -3.95 -7.72 8.32
N TYR A 144 -4.27 -7.60 9.60
CA TYR A 144 -3.33 -7.62 10.71
C TYR A 144 -3.64 -8.81 11.62
N ASN A 145 -2.69 -9.74 11.77
CA ASN A 145 -2.89 -10.95 12.60
C ASN A 145 -4.21 -11.71 12.32
N LYS A 146 -4.60 -11.85 11.04
CA LYS A 146 -5.83 -12.49 10.54
C LYS A 146 -7.12 -11.67 10.72
N THR A 147 -7.04 -10.45 11.22
CA THR A 147 -8.15 -9.53 11.42
C THR A 147 -8.11 -8.49 10.31
N ALA A 148 -9.22 -8.21 9.66
CA ALA A 148 -9.31 -7.08 8.74
C ALA A 148 -9.21 -5.77 9.54
N ASP A 149 -8.34 -4.88 9.11
CA ASP A 149 -8.11 -3.61 9.78
C ASP A 149 -7.88 -2.48 8.78
N VAL A 150 -8.02 -1.27 9.26
CA VAL A 150 -7.66 -0.04 8.56
C VAL A 150 -6.48 0.58 9.29
N ALA A 151 -5.39 0.81 8.57
CA ALA A 151 -4.24 1.51 9.13
C ALA A 151 -4.07 2.89 8.51
N LEU A 152 -3.41 3.78 9.22
CA LEU A 152 -3.14 5.15 8.80
C LEU A 152 -1.69 5.31 8.37
N ILE A 153 -1.49 6.06 7.28
CA ILE A 153 -0.19 6.50 6.79
C ILE A 153 -0.22 8.02 6.62
N ASP A 154 0.73 8.71 7.23
CA ASP A 154 0.91 10.14 7.00
C ASP A 154 1.62 10.38 5.65
N LEU A 155 0.93 11.02 4.74
CA LEU A 155 1.43 11.42 3.42
C LEU A 155 1.52 12.95 3.29
N SER A 156 1.79 13.67 4.40
CA SER A 156 2.06 15.12 4.37
C SER A 156 3.25 15.46 3.49
N ASP A 157 4.26 14.59 3.47
CA ASP A 157 5.35 14.54 2.51
C ASP A 157 5.45 13.11 1.96
N PRO A 158 4.86 12.82 0.79
CA PRO A 158 4.78 11.44 0.28
C PRO A 158 6.14 10.81 -0.06
N ILE A 159 7.20 11.61 -0.19
CA ILE A 159 8.57 11.13 -0.50
C ILE A 159 9.41 10.96 0.77
N LYS A 160 8.92 11.39 1.91
CA LYS A 160 9.54 11.11 3.20
C LYS A 160 9.14 9.70 3.68
N GLU A 161 10.10 8.97 4.19
CA GLU A 161 9.84 7.68 4.83
C GLU A 161 8.87 7.86 6.02
N PRO A 162 7.80 7.05 6.12
CA PRO A 162 6.86 7.15 7.23
C PRO A 162 7.54 6.72 8.53
N GLU A 163 7.16 7.34 9.63
CA GLU A 163 7.67 6.94 10.95
C GLU A 163 7.07 5.61 11.38
N LYS A 164 5.80 5.40 11.04
CA LYS A 164 5.07 4.15 11.32
C LYS A 164 3.82 4.04 10.45
N ILE A 165 3.31 2.81 10.31
CA ILE A 165 1.93 2.53 9.92
C ILE A 165 1.13 2.32 11.21
N THR A 166 -0.01 2.99 11.34
CA THR A 166 -0.80 2.98 12.59
C THR A 166 -2.12 2.23 12.39
N PRO A 167 -2.23 0.96 12.80
CA PRO A 167 -3.48 0.20 12.76
C PRO A 167 -4.54 0.83 13.68
N LEU A 168 -5.81 0.83 13.26
CA LEU A 168 -6.91 1.39 14.03
C LEU A 168 -7.53 0.40 15.02
N PHE A 169 -7.42 -0.90 14.77
CA PHE A 169 -8.01 -1.91 15.64
C PHE A 169 -7.58 -1.76 17.11
N PRO A 170 -6.28 -1.63 17.44
CA PRO A 170 -5.86 -1.42 18.84
C PRO A 170 -6.37 -0.11 19.47
N ILE A 171 -6.66 0.90 18.63
CA ILE A 171 -7.15 2.21 19.07
C ILE A 171 -8.64 2.16 19.39
N ILE A 172 -9.42 1.48 18.54
CA ILE A 172 -10.88 1.35 18.70
C ILE A 172 -11.22 0.30 19.77
N ASN A 173 -10.37 -0.73 19.88
CA ASN A 173 -10.55 -1.85 20.82
C ASN A 173 -9.31 -2.02 21.73
N PRO A 174 -9.06 -1.07 22.64
CA PRO A 174 -7.84 -1.06 23.46
C PRO A 174 -7.73 -2.24 24.45
N GLU A 175 -8.83 -2.89 24.77
CA GLU A 175 -8.85 -4.06 25.67
C GLU A 175 -8.53 -5.37 24.95
N ASN A 176 -8.29 -5.34 23.63
CA ASN A 176 -8.02 -6.51 22.78
C ASN A 176 -9.06 -7.63 22.94
N GLY A 177 -10.28 -7.27 23.31
CA GLY A 177 -11.38 -8.21 23.42
C GLY A 177 -12.05 -8.43 22.07
N TYR A 178 -11.91 -9.63 21.49
CA TYR A 178 -12.66 -10.03 20.28
C TYR A 178 -14.17 -10.20 20.54
N ASP A 179 -14.61 -10.01 21.79
CA ASP A 179 -16.01 -10.18 22.18
C ASP A 179 -16.94 -9.09 21.59
N ARG A 180 -16.37 -7.96 21.15
CA ARG A 180 -17.14 -6.83 20.63
C ARG A 180 -17.23 -6.83 19.12
N PHE A 181 -16.10 -7.05 18.45
CA PHE A 181 -15.94 -7.15 16.99
C PHE A 181 -14.57 -7.74 16.65
N GLU A 182 -14.44 -8.30 15.44
CA GLU A 182 -13.20 -8.90 14.97
C GLU A 182 -12.54 -8.10 13.84
N ASP A 183 -13.34 -7.43 13.02
CA ASP A 183 -12.89 -6.75 11.81
C ASP A 183 -13.27 -5.27 11.78
N ILE A 184 -12.45 -4.48 11.08
CA ILE A 184 -12.70 -3.07 10.79
C ILE A 184 -12.51 -2.83 9.29
N ASP A 185 -13.53 -2.25 8.67
CA ASP A 185 -13.54 -1.89 7.26
C ASP A 185 -13.52 -0.38 7.05
N PHE A 186 -12.80 0.06 6.02
CA PHE A 186 -12.93 1.41 5.50
C PHE A 186 -14.33 1.60 4.88
N VAL A 187 -15.00 2.71 5.24
CA VAL A 187 -16.28 3.05 4.62
C VAL A 187 -16.10 4.20 3.63
N ARG A 188 -15.58 5.33 4.09
CA ARG A 188 -15.40 6.53 3.27
C ARG A 188 -14.59 7.62 3.97
N TRP A 189 -14.07 8.53 3.15
CA TRP A 189 -13.71 9.86 3.59
C TRP A 189 -14.90 10.81 3.44
N GLU A 190 -15.12 11.66 4.43
CA GLU A 190 -16.09 12.75 4.37
C GLU A 190 -15.38 14.09 4.23
N LYS A 191 -16.15 15.13 3.88
CA LYS A 191 -15.64 16.50 3.76
C LYS A 191 -14.92 16.95 5.03
N GLY A 192 -13.82 17.67 4.87
CA GLY A 192 -12.95 18.10 5.97
C GLY A 192 -11.98 17.03 6.44
N GLY A 193 -11.79 15.95 5.66
CA GLY A 193 -10.84 14.88 5.97
C GLY A 193 -11.28 14.01 7.14
N ARG A 194 -12.58 13.83 7.34
CA ARG A 194 -13.13 12.95 8.37
C ARG A 194 -13.18 11.51 7.86
N LEU A 195 -12.53 10.59 8.57
CA LEU A 195 -12.54 9.16 8.26
C LEU A 195 -13.75 8.48 8.92
N ILE A 196 -14.43 7.63 8.15
CA ILE A 196 -15.46 6.72 8.65
C ILE A 196 -14.99 5.30 8.42
N VAL A 197 -14.96 4.51 9.49
CA VAL A 197 -14.74 3.07 9.46
C VAL A 197 -15.92 2.35 10.11
N ARG A 198 -16.10 1.07 9.79
CA ARG A 198 -17.18 0.24 10.32
C ARG A 198 -16.63 -1.08 10.80
N THR A 199 -17.13 -1.55 11.93
CA THR A 199 -16.83 -2.90 12.42
C THR A 199 -17.77 -3.94 11.78
N ASP A 200 -17.39 -5.21 11.83
CA ASP A 200 -18.25 -6.34 11.44
C ASP A 200 -19.51 -6.45 12.31
N ALA A 201 -19.50 -5.92 13.55
CA ALA A 201 -20.68 -5.75 14.38
C ALA A 201 -21.65 -4.62 13.92
N GLY A 202 -21.28 -3.85 12.88
CA GLY A 202 -22.07 -2.78 12.29
C GLY A 202 -21.94 -1.41 12.97
N GLU A 203 -21.05 -1.24 13.94
CA GLU A 203 -20.77 0.04 14.56
C GLU A 203 -19.91 0.92 13.65
N GLU A 204 -20.29 2.19 13.46
CA GLU A 204 -19.47 3.17 12.73
C GLU A 204 -18.70 4.07 13.71
N PHE A 205 -17.42 4.23 13.42
CA PHE A 205 -16.53 5.17 14.10
C PHE A 205 -16.13 6.29 13.16
N ALA A 206 -16.08 7.51 13.68
CA ALA A 206 -15.79 8.69 12.90
C ALA A 206 -14.67 9.50 13.56
N PHE A 207 -13.58 9.71 12.82
CA PHE A 207 -12.40 10.41 13.29
C PHE A 207 -12.16 11.68 12.46
N ASN A 208 -11.99 12.81 13.10
CA ASN A 208 -11.55 14.03 12.42
C ASN A 208 -10.02 14.04 12.22
N THR A 209 -9.52 14.94 11.40
CA THR A 209 -8.08 15.04 11.10
C THR A 209 -7.20 15.17 12.36
N ASN A 210 -7.65 15.90 13.38
CA ASN A 210 -6.87 16.07 14.61
C ASN A 210 -6.76 14.78 15.41
N ASP A 211 -7.83 13.97 15.44
CA ASP A 211 -7.81 12.66 16.08
C ASP A 211 -6.85 11.72 15.34
N LEU A 212 -6.94 11.69 14.00
CA LEU A 212 -6.05 10.86 13.17
C LEU A 212 -4.58 11.23 13.37
N ARG A 213 -4.25 12.53 13.42
CA ARG A 213 -2.88 13.00 13.67
C ARG A 213 -2.35 12.53 15.03
N LYS A 214 -3.15 12.64 16.09
CA LYS A 214 -2.76 12.14 17.42
C LYS A 214 -2.49 10.64 17.48
N PHE A 215 -3.16 9.86 16.64
CA PHE A 215 -2.92 8.41 16.59
C PHE A 215 -1.58 8.09 15.90
N MET A 216 -1.17 8.93 14.96
CA MET A 216 0.08 8.77 14.22
C MET A 216 1.30 9.37 14.94
N ASP A 217 1.14 10.28 15.89
CA ASP A 217 2.19 10.80 16.77
C ASP A 217 2.57 9.74 17.84
#